data_50ea0ed14b565c58611091c93b7b1bf3
#
_entry.id   50ea0ed14b565c58611091c93b7b1bf3
#
_cell.length_a   1.000
_cell.length_b   1.000
_cell.length_c   1.000
_cell.angle_alpha   90.00
_cell.angle_beta   90.00
_cell.angle_gamma   90.00
#
_symmetry.space_group_name_H-M   'P 1'
#
loop_
_entity.id
_entity.type
_entity.pdbx_description
1 polymer ?
#
loop_
_entity_poly.entity_id
_entity_poly.type
_entity_poly.pdbx_seq_one_letter_code
_entity_poly.pdbx_strand_id
1 'polypeptide(L)'
;RVSVPGGVLRYNSFANSHEAAWEEVVISNPREILQSGKNIIAIHALNTTLSSSDFSIDAELRTPDTGGVSGIPTPAAVNSVFAKNAPPQTRQIKHEPMQPSADVPVRVSAKVSDPDGVASVTLFYQSVQPGNYIRKTDSRYEKGWVELPMTAAAANDPVFSAIIPRSVQEHRNLVRYRIRVEDKLGNSVTLPYADDEQPNFAYFCYNGVPAWIGSNRLGGKTETFPASVMSSLPTYHLIAKGTDVTNSQYNSSFDTVHFNGTLVYDGTVYDHIEFRNRGEFSTYVSGKNKWRLYFNRTRGLQARDNYGRKYKQPRKTINLNGCASPWMPVNRGMAGMEEAIGFKLYSLAGGFAPHADFVHFRVIDGVKEAPTGQRTSQYGGDLWGLYLCVEHTDSRFLGERNLPDGNVYKIERSNGDKRNQGPTQPITPSDWNSFRSGYGRSQSLRWWRDNLDLPTYYTFRCVNRIIGNVDIREGLNTVFYQHPDGRW
;
A
#
# COMPACT_ATOMS: atom_id res chain seq x y z
N ARG A 1 4.38 -22.33 -22.93
CA ARG A 1 4.85 -23.03 -21.72
C ARG A 1 6.08 -23.83 -22.05
N VAL A 2 7.14 -23.60 -21.35
CA VAL A 2 8.40 -24.27 -21.51
C VAL A 2 8.67 -25.08 -20.23
N SER A 3 9.05 -26.35 -20.38
CA SER A 3 9.42 -27.27 -19.28
C SER A 3 8.47 -27.24 -18.06
N VAL A 4 7.17 -27.05 -18.29
CA VAL A 4 6.16 -26.99 -17.24
C VAL A 4 5.08 -28.06 -17.50
N PRO A 5 4.59 -28.77 -16.48
CA PRO A 5 3.54 -29.78 -16.65
C PRO A 5 2.30 -29.23 -17.36
N GLY A 6 1.65 -30.06 -18.16
CA GLY A 6 0.38 -29.71 -18.78
C GLY A 6 -0.72 -29.47 -17.73
N GLY A 7 -1.75 -28.71 -18.10
CA GLY A 7 -2.88 -28.41 -17.22
C GLY A 7 -2.82 -27.01 -16.60
N VAL A 8 -3.60 -26.77 -15.56
CA VAL A 8 -3.66 -25.48 -14.85
C VAL A 8 -2.49 -25.38 -13.88
N LEU A 9 -1.65 -24.35 -14.02
CA LEU A 9 -0.58 -24.07 -13.07
C LEU A 9 -1.17 -23.57 -11.75
N ARG A 10 -0.73 -24.15 -10.65
CA ARG A 10 -1.10 -23.77 -9.29
C ARG A 10 0.08 -23.07 -8.63
N TYR A 11 -0.15 -22.37 -7.53
CA TYR A 11 0.88 -21.69 -6.74
C TYR A 11 2.02 -22.62 -6.26
N ASN A 12 1.73 -23.93 -6.13
CA ASN A 12 2.68 -24.98 -5.74
C ASN A 12 3.06 -25.89 -6.92
N SER A 13 2.84 -25.47 -8.16
CA SER A 13 3.32 -26.20 -9.33
C SER A 13 4.83 -26.07 -9.42
N PHE A 14 5.48 -27.16 -9.78
CA PHE A 14 6.91 -27.20 -10.06
C PHE A 14 7.16 -27.31 -11.56
N ALA A 15 8.29 -26.80 -12.00
CA ALA A 15 8.79 -27.07 -13.34
C ALA A 15 9.31 -28.52 -13.43
N ASN A 16 9.33 -29.08 -14.64
CA ASN A 16 10.13 -30.29 -14.91
C ASN A 16 11.60 -29.94 -14.80
N SER A 17 12.44 -30.90 -14.41
CA SER A 17 13.89 -30.71 -14.45
C SER A 17 14.34 -30.36 -15.88
N HIS A 18 15.13 -29.32 -15.98
CA HIS A 18 15.54 -28.74 -17.24
C HIS A 18 16.92 -28.08 -17.09
N GLU A 19 17.86 -28.45 -17.90
CA GLU A 19 19.15 -27.76 -17.98
C GLU A 19 18.97 -26.39 -18.60
N ALA A 20 19.82 -25.42 -18.24
CA ALA A 20 19.78 -24.07 -18.78
C ALA A 20 19.99 -24.09 -20.28
N ALA A 21 18.94 -23.88 -21.04
CA ALA A 21 18.94 -23.83 -22.51
C ALA A 21 18.00 -22.71 -22.97
N TRP A 22 18.31 -22.15 -24.12
CA TRP A 22 17.41 -21.21 -24.77
C TRP A 22 16.31 -21.96 -25.50
N GLU A 23 15.07 -21.60 -25.21
CA GLU A 23 13.91 -22.11 -25.90
C GLU A 23 13.15 -20.97 -26.59
N GLU A 24 12.86 -21.17 -27.87
CA GLU A 24 12.09 -20.22 -28.64
C GLU A 24 10.59 -20.56 -28.54
N VAL A 25 9.80 -19.59 -28.14
CA VAL A 25 8.35 -19.69 -28.10
C VAL A 25 7.76 -18.75 -29.12
N VAL A 26 7.25 -19.31 -30.21
CA VAL A 26 6.60 -18.53 -31.26
C VAL A 26 5.24 -18.03 -30.75
N ILE A 27 5.05 -16.72 -30.78
CA ILE A 27 3.75 -16.09 -30.53
C ILE A 27 3.00 -16.06 -31.85
N SER A 28 2.01 -16.96 -31.98
CA SER A 28 1.12 -16.98 -33.13
C SER A 28 0.23 -15.75 -33.12
N ASN A 29 0.02 -15.12 -34.28
CA ASN A 29 -0.83 -13.96 -34.46
C ASN A 29 -0.52 -12.77 -33.52
N PRO A 30 0.71 -12.27 -33.49
CA PRO A 30 1.09 -11.19 -32.58
C PRO A 30 0.26 -9.92 -32.76
N ARG A 31 -0.33 -9.70 -33.95
CA ARG A 31 -1.22 -8.55 -34.23
C ARG A 31 -2.56 -8.60 -33.47
N GLU A 32 -2.98 -9.78 -33.03
CA GLU A 32 -4.21 -9.94 -32.22
C GLU A 32 -3.94 -9.68 -30.72
N ILE A 33 -2.68 -9.78 -30.30
CA ILE A 33 -2.26 -9.67 -28.90
C ILE A 33 -1.65 -8.30 -28.62
N LEU A 34 -0.79 -7.81 -29.55
CA LEU A 34 -0.11 -6.54 -29.37
C LEU A 34 -0.99 -5.35 -29.79
N GLN A 35 -0.98 -4.31 -28.98
CA GLN A 35 -1.67 -3.06 -29.24
C GLN A 35 -0.66 -1.96 -29.59
N SER A 36 -1.11 -0.94 -30.33
CA SER A 36 -0.31 0.26 -30.55
C SER A 36 -0.04 0.95 -29.21
N GLY A 37 1.22 1.23 -28.89
CA GLY A 37 1.66 1.81 -27.64
C GLY A 37 2.28 0.79 -26.68
N LYS A 38 2.05 0.96 -25.38
CA LYS A 38 2.69 0.16 -24.31
C LYS A 38 2.04 -1.22 -24.19
N ASN A 39 2.82 -2.27 -24.34
CA ASN A 39 2.45 -3.66 -24.08
C ASN A 39 3.23 -4.17 -22.87
N ILE A 40 2.65 -5.09 -22.11
CA ILE A 40 3.27 -5.68 -20.91
C ILE A 40 3.38 -7.18 -21.12
N ILE A 41 4.58 -7.72 -20.94
CA ILE A 41 4.84 -9.17 -20.89
C ILE A 41 4.94 -9.57 -19.43
N ALA A 42 4.14 -10.55 -19.02
CA ALA A 42 4.23 -11.19 -17.73
C ALA A 42 4.79 -12.59 -17.87
N ILE A 43 5.87 -12.88 -17.16
CA ILE A 43 6.52 -14.19 -17.18
C ILE A 43 6.33 -14.83 -15.81
N HIS A 44 5.72 -16.01 -15.78
CA HIS A 44 5.56 -16.81 -14.57
C HIS A 44 6.62 -17.91 -14.57
N ALA A 45 7.61 -17.75 -13.73
CA ALA A 45 8.70 -18.67 -13.55
C ALA A 45 8.46 -19.62 -12.38
N LEU A 46 8.77 -20.88 -12.55
CA LEU A 46 8.61 -21.94 -11.55
C LEU A 46 9.93 -22.66 -11.34
N ASN A 47 10.23 -23.01 -10.10
CA ASN A 47 11.37 -23.82 -9.75
C ASN A 47 11.01 -25.32 -9.76
N THR A 48 12.00 -26.19 -9.92
CA THR A 48 11.80 -27.65 -9.88
C THR A 48 11.45 -28.17 -8.49
N THR A 49 11.98 -27.54 -7.44
CA THR A 49 11.68 -27.85 -6.04
C THR A 49 11.78 -26.59 -5.19
N LEU A 50 11.23 -26.62 -3.97
CA LEU A 50 11.36 -25.53 -3.00
C LEU A 50 12.80 -25.29 -2.51
N SER A 51 13.65 -26.29 -2.62
CA SER A 51 15.05 -26.25 -2.19
C SER A 51 16.05 -26.10 -3.34
N SER A 52 15.59 -25.96 -4.57
CA SER A 52 16.47 -25.73 -5.70
C SER A 52 17.09 -24.33 -5.61
N SER A 53 18.40 -24.24 -5.71
CA SER A 53 19.17 -23.00 -5.71
C SER A 53 19.30 -22.38 -7.10
N ASP A 54 18.98 -23.14 -8.14
CA ASP A 54 19.24 -22.80 -9.53
C ASP A 54 17.98 -22.25 -10.17
N PHE A 55 17.84 -20.95 -10.13
CA PHE A 55 16.75 -20.25 -10.76
C PHE A 55 17.26 -19.04 -11.52
N SER A 56 17.22 -19.12 -12.84
CA SER A 56 17.51 -18.01 -13.72
C SER A 56 16.44 -17.89 -14.81
N ILE A 57 16.02 -16.68 -15.10
CA ILE A 57 15.21 -16.34 -16.27
C ILE A 57 15.88 -15.19 -16.98
N ASP A 58 16.10 -15.40 -18.27
CA ASP A 58 16.43 -14.34 -19.21
C ASP A 58 15.42 -14.44 -20.35
N ALA A 59 14.67 -13.37 -20.62
CA ALA A 59 13.61 -13.38 -21.60
C ALA A 59 13.81 -12.28 -22.62
N GLU A 60 13.78 -12.66 -23.88
CA GLU A 60 13.90 -11.73 -25.00
C GLU A 60 12.68 -11.84 -25.91
N LEU A 61 12.12 -10.70 -26.32
CA LEU A 61 11.09 -10.64 -27.35
C LEU A 61 11.72 -10.24 -28.68
N ARG A 62 11.57 -11.10 -29.68
CA ARG A 62 12.11 -10.87 -31.03
C ARG A 62 11.00 -10.76 -32.08
N THR A 63 11.25 -9.96 -33.11
CA THR A 63 10.43 -9.96 -34.31
C THR A 63 11.19 -10.72 -35.43
N PRO A 64 10.51 -11.59 -36.21
CA PRO A 64 11.21 -12.46 -37.17
C PRO A 64 11.88 -11.75 -38.36
N ASP A 65 11.58 -10.49 -38.65
CA ASP A 65 11.81 -9.91 -39.98
C ASP A 65 12.61 -8.61 -40.07
N THR A 66 13.43 -8.30 -39.13
CA THR A 66 14.38 -7.21 -39.33
C THR A 66 15.78 -7.75 -39.25
N GLY A 67 16.48 -7.80 -40.36
CA GLY A 67 17.90 -8.21 -40.49
C GLY A 67 18.88 -7.38 -39.65
N GLY A 68 18.55 -7.17 -38.37
CA GLY A 68 19.33 -6.57 -37.31
C GLY A 68 19.78 -7.67 -36.36
N VAL A 69 21.05 -7.81 -36.26
CA VAL A 69 21.88 -8.63 -35.38
C VAL A 69 21.07 -9.43 -34.36
N SER A 70 20.79 -10.69 -34.65
CA SER A 70 20.27 -11.65 -33.69
C SER A 70 21.37 -11.93 -32.67
N GLY A 71 21.31 -11.27 -31.51
CA GLY A 71 22.10 -11.72 -30.38
C GLY A 71 21.52 -13.04 -29.88
N ILE A 72 22.05 -14.17 -30.34
CA ILE A 72 21.81 -15.45 -29.70
C ILE A 72 22.69 -15.46 -28.46
N PRO A 73 22.10 -15.48 -27.25
CA PRO A 73 22.89 -15.66 -26.05
C PRO A 73 23.47 -17.06 -26.10
N THR A 74 24.76 -17.14 -26.08
CA THR A 74 25.46 -18.43 -26.04
C THR A 74 26.15 -18.56 -24.71
N PRO A 75 26.01 -19.69 -24.00
CA PRO A 75 26.92 -20.01 -22.90
C PRO A 75 28.37 -19.87 -23.44
N ALA A 76 29.21 -19.06 -22.77
CA ALA A 76 30.56 -18.69 -23.17
C ALA A 76 30.70 -17.67 -24.34
N ALA A 77 29.60 -17.01 -24.77
CA ALA A 77 29.67 -15.81 -25.60
C ALA A 77 29.12 -14.60 -24.89
N VAL A 78 29.44 -13.42 -25.40
CA VAL A 78 28.91 -12.15 -24.87
C VAL A 78 27.39 -12.17 -24.98
N ASN A 79 26.70 -11.90 -23.85
CA ASN A 79 25.26 -11.84 -23.81
C ASN A 79 24.71 -10.85 -24.87
N SER A 80 23.59 -11.17 -25.51
CA SER A 80 22.93 -10.31 -26.52
C SER A 80 22.53 -8.93 -25.98
N VAL A 81 22.30 -8.83 -24.67
CA VAL A 81 22.05 -7.57 -23.95
C VAL A 81 23.34 -6.99 -23.36
N PHE A 82 24.51 -7.47 -23.74
CA PHE A 82 25.76 -6.90 -23.28
C PHE A 82 25.88 -5.46 -23.78
N ALA A 83 25.76 -4.55 -22.86
CA ALA A 83 26.18 -3.18 -23.08
C ALA A 83 27.68 -3.08 -22.78
N LYS A 84 28.45 -2.43 -23.67
CA LYS A 84 29.87 -2.15 -23.40
C LYS A 84 30.05 -1.30 -22.14
N ASN A 85 29.01 -0.55 -21.79
CA ASN A 85 28.92 0.25 -20.58
C ASN A 85 27.53 -0.01 -19.94
N ALA A 86 27.51 -0.52 -18.74
CA ALA A 86 26.30 -0.69 -17.92
C ALA A 86 26.09 0.53 -17.01
N PRO A 87 24.84 0.95 -16.76
CA PRO A 87 24.58 2.06 -15.83
C PRO A 87 25.09 1.75 -14.41
N PRO A 88 25.51 2.77 -13.64
CA PRO A 88 25.99 2.61 -12.29
C PRO A 88 24.97 1.92 -11.38
N GLN A 89 25.47 1.05 -10.51
CA GLN A 89 24.65 0.41 -9.47
C GLN A 89 24.61 1.26 -8.21
N THR A 90 23.39 1.53 -7.71
CA THR A 90 23.19 2.29 -6.48
C THR A 90 22.38 1.47 -5.48
N ARG A 91 22.87 1.37 -4.25
CA ARG A 91 22.30 0.56 -3.18
C ARG A 91 22.35 1.30 -1.85
N GLN A 92 21.64 0.79 -0.84
CA GLN A 92 21.66 1.28 0.54
C GLN A 92 21.43 2.79 0.65
N ILE A 93 20.48 3.30 -0.15
CA ILE A 93 20.07 4.70 -0.07
C ILE A 93 19.36 4.91 1.26
N LYS A 94 19.84 5.86 2.05
CA LYS A 94 19.25 6.23 3.33
C LYS A 94 19.44 7.70 3.64
N HIS A 95 18.61 8.20 4.53
CA HIS A 95 18.79 9.51 5.16
C HIS A 95 18.80 9.38 6.69
N GLU A 96 19.52 10.24 7.35
CA GLU A 96 19.69 10.26 8.79
C GLU A 96 19.69 11.70 9.32
N PRO A 97 18.85 11.97 10.34
CA PRO A 97 17.91 11.10 11.03
C PRO A 97 16.69 10.74 10.16
N MET A 98 16.02 9.59 10.45
CA MET A 98 14.87 9.11 9.68
C MET A 98 13.68 10.08 9.74
N GLN A 99 13.45 10.69 10.89
CA GLN A 99 12.48 11.78 11.08
C GLN A 99 13.17 12.94 11.79
N PRO A 100 13.71 13.91 11.05
CA PRO A 100 14.38 15.06 11.64
C PRO A 100 13.41 15.99 12.35
N SER A 101 13.85 16.62 13.41
CA SER A 101 13.21 17.83 13.96
C SER A 101 13.63 19.05 13.15
N ALA A 102 12.93 20.18 13.36
CA ALA A 102 13.34 21.46 12.77
C ALA A 102 14.80 21.79 13.13
N ASP A 103 15.46 22.50 12.23
CA ASP A 103 16.85 22.92 12.35
C ASP A 103 17.91 21.78 12.45
N VAL A 104 17.54 20.54 12.25
CA VAL A 104 18.45 19.40 12.23
C VAL A 104 18.84 19.07 10.79
N PRO A 105 20.11 19.20 10.39
CA PRO A 105 20.53 18.85 9.04
C PRO A 105 20.38 17.36 8.77
N VAL A 106 20.03 16.99 7.53
CA VAL A 106 19.80 15.60 7.14
C VAL A 106 20.90 15.13 6.21
N ARG A 107 21.61 14.08 6.62
CA ARG A 107 22.60 13.42 5.75
C ARG A 107 21.88 12.38 4.89
N VAL A 108 22.01 12.51 3.58
CA VAL A 108 21.61 11.47 2.62
C VAL A 108 22.85 10.74 2.16
N SER A 109 22.82 9.42 2.14
CA SER A 109 23.93 8.58 1.68
C SER A 109 23.46 7.46 0.76
N ALA A 110 24.34 7.04 -0.15
CA ALA A 110 24.12 5.94 -1.06
C ALA A 110 25.43 5.20 -1.32
N LYS A 111 25.38 3.88 -1.43
CA LYS A 111 26.50 3.08 -1.89
C LYS A 111 26.43 2.95 -3.39
N VAL A 112 27.45 3.44 -4.10
CA VAL A 112 27.52 3.48 -5.56
C VAL A 112 28.72 2.67 -6.04
N SER A 113 28.56 1.91 -7.10
CA SER A 113 29.63 1.17 -7.73
C SER A 113 29.42 1.08 -9.24
N ASP A 114 30.49 1.17 -9.97
CA ASP A 114 30.52 1.02 -11.43
C ASP A 114 31.89 0.44 -11.86
N PRO A 115 31.93 -0.55 -12.79
CA PRO A 115 33.18 -1.13 -13.27
C PRO A 115 34.09 -0.12 -13.97
N ASP A 116 33.51 0.82 -14.71
CA ASP A 116 34.23 1.85 -15.46
C ASP A 116 34.55 3.08 -14.61
N GLY A 117 34.00 3.10 -13.41
CA GLY A 117 34.18 4.13 -12.40
C GLY A 117 33.10 5.20 -12.43
N VAL A 118 32.80 5.71 -11.25
CA VAL A 118 31.81 6.75 -11.03
C VAL A 118 32.38 8.12 -11.38
N ALA A 119 31.69 8.88 -12.24
CA ALA A 119 32.03 10.26 -12.61
C ALA A 119 31.40 11.27 -11.64
N SER A 120 30.10 11.13 -11.36
CA SER A 120 29.40 12.04 -10.47
C SER A 120 28.25 11.36 -9.75
N VAL A 121 27.96 11.85 -8.53
CA VAL A 121 26.76 11.49 -7.78
C VAL A 121 26.10 12.79 -7.31
N THR A 122 24.85 13.00 -7.70
CA THR A 122 24.12 14.23 -7.43
C THR A 122 22.82 13.92 -6.69
N LEU A 123 22.62 14.56 -5.58
CA LEU A 123 21.37 14.59 -4.83
C LEU A 123 20.49 15.73 -5.33
N PHE A 124 19.25 15.45 -5.64
CA PHE A 124 18.21 16.43 -5.90
C PHE A 124 17.23 16.41 -4.74
N TYR A 125 16.89 17.55 -4.17
CA TYR A 125 15.84 17.62 -3.17
C TYR A 125 14.80 18.68 -3.51
N GLN A 126 13.56 18.45 -3.07
CA GLN A 126 12.42 19.36 -3.22
C GLN A 126 11.76 19.54 -1.87
N SER A 127 11.65 20.79 -1.41
CA SER A 127 10.91 21.15 -0.20
C SER A 127 9.44 21.35 -0.52
N VAL A 128 8.59 20.59 0.16
CA VAL A 128 7.12 20.69 0.08
C VAL A 128 6.62 21.33 1.37
N GLN A 129 6.46 22.63 1.33
CA GLN A 129 6.06 23.44 2.46
C GLN A 129 4.67 23.08 2.98
N PRO A 130 4.42 23.16 4.31
CA PRO A 130 3.10 22.95 4.89
C PRO A 130 2.04 23.85 4.24
N GLY A 131 0.88 23.30 3.92
CA GLY A 131 -0.19 24.00 3.22
C GLY A 131 0.00 24.16 1.71
N ASN A 132 1.18 23.81 1.18
CA ASN A 132 1.51 23.89 -0.24
C ASN A 132 1.81 22.52 -0.85
N TYR A 133 1.07 21.49 -0.44
CA TYR A 133 1.30 20.13 -0.94
C TYR A 133 1.34 20.09 -2.47
N ILE A 134 2.35 19.39 -2.99
CA ILE A 134 2.57 19.19 -4.44
C ILE A 134 2.22 17.77 -4.79
N ARG A 135 1.19 17.56 -5.61
CA ARG A 135 0.84 16.23 -6.14
C ARG A 135 1.83 15.84 -7.24
N LYS A 136 2.02 14.53 -7.45
CA LYS A 136 2.82 14.01 -8.57
C LYS A 136 2.34 14.54 -9.94
N THR A 137 1.04 14.82 -10.08
CA THR A 137 0.42 15.34 -11.30
C THR A 137 0.47 16.86 -11.45
N ASP A 138 0.90 17.60 -10.43
CA ASP A 138 1.04 19.05 -10.51
C ASP A 138 2.29 19.42 -11.31
N SER A 139 2.20 20.44 -12.17
CA SER A 139 3.35 20.94 -12.96
C SER A 139 4.53 21.40 -12.11
N ARG A 140 4.30 21.70 -10.83
CA ARG A 140 5.34 22.06 -9.85
C ARG A 140 6.17 20.85 -9.39
N TYR A 141 5.70 19.62 -9.62
CA TYR A 141 6.41 18.42 -9.16
C TYR A 141 7.77 18.26 -9.85
N GLU A 142 7.86 18.58 -11.13
CA GLU A 142 9.12 18.51 -11.86
C GLU A 142 9.98 19.79 -11.73
N LYS A 143 9.54 20.75 -10.92
CA LYS A 143 10.23 22.03 -10.70
C LYS A 143 10.68 22.17 -9.25
N GLY A 144 11.61 23.10 -9.02
CA GLY A 144 12.05 23.45 -7.67
C GLY A 144 12.93 22.38 -7.01
N TRP A 145 13.52 21.50 -7.79
CA TRP A 145 14.55 20.58 -7.31
C TRP A 145 15.88 21.32 -7.20
N VAL A 146 16.49 21.21 -6.02
CA VAL A 146 17.80 21.81 -5.73
C VAL A 146 18.84 20.71 -5.81
N GLU A 147 19.94 21.00 -6.51
CA GLU A 147 21.04 20.07 -6.73
C GLU A 147 22.11 20.22 -5.64
N LEU A 148 22.59 19.10 -5.13
CA LEU A 148 23.72 19.02 -4.22
C LEU A 148 24.68 17.91 -4.68
N PRO A 149 25.98 18.21 -4.88
CA PRO A 149 26.95 17.16 -5.15
C PRO A 149 27.09 16.25 -3.92
N MET A 150 27.13 14.95 -4.16
CA MET A 150 27.46 13.95 -3.14
C MET A 150 28.93 13.58 -3.25
N THR A 151 29.60 13.48 -2.12
CA THR A 151 31.03 13.17 -2.06
C THR A 151 31.30 11.89 -1.28
N ALA A 152 32.30 11.14 -1.69
CA ALA A 152 32.82 10.01 -0.93
C ALA A 152 33.75 10.55 0.17
N ALA A 153 33.78 9.82 1.31
CA ALA A 153 34.63 10.21 2.46
C ALA A 153 36.13 10.06 2.16
N ALA A 154 36.50 9.10 1.30
CA ALA A 154 37.87 8.85 0.83
C ALA A 154 37.85 8.41 -0.62
N ALA A 155 39.01 8.49 -1.28
CA ALA A 155 39.19 7.91 -2.60
C ALA A 155 38.90 6.40 -2.54
N ASN A 156 38.11 5.89 -3.45
CA ASN A 156 37.63 4.51 -3.52
C ASN A 156 36.60 4.08 -2.43
N ASP A 157 36.13 5.00 -1.57
CA ASP A 157 34.96 4.69 -0.73
C ASP A 157 33.72 4.63 -1.62
N PRO A 158 33.00 3.51 -1.64
CA PRO A 158 31.79 3.39 -2.43
C PRO A 158 30.59 4.16 -1.85
N VAL A 159 30.72 4.74 -0.66
CA VAL A 159 29.63 5.48 0.01
C VAL A 159 29.76 6.97 -0.25
N PHE A 160 28.80 7.49 -1.03
CA PHE A 160 28.65 8.92 -1.28
C PHE A 160 27.61 9.53 -0.35
N SER A 161 27.84 10.76 0.08
CA SER A 161 26.90 11.46 0.95
C SER A 161 26.83 12.96 0.65
N ALA A 162 25.66 13.57 0.94
CA ALA A 162 25.45 15.00 0.98
C ALA A 162 24.60 15.38 2.21
N ILE A 163 24.64 16.64 2.60
CA ILE A 163 23.86 17.16 3.72
C ILE A 163 22.82 18.13 3.17
N ILE A 164 21.54 17.81 3.32
CA ILE A 164 20.46 18.76 3.11
C ILE A 164 20.49 19.75 4.29
N PRO A 165 20.63 21.06 4.05
CA PRO A 165 20.94 22.03 5.09
C PRO A 165 19.77 22.20 6.08
N ARG A 166 20.13 22.65 7.29
CA ARG A 166 19.15 22.93 8.36
C ARG A 166 18.08 23.95 7.98
N SER A 167 18.40 24.90 7.09
CA SER A 167 17.44 25.89 6.60
C SER A 167 16.26 25.33 5.82
N VAL A 168 16.36 24.06 5.37
CA VAL A 168 15.26 23.34 4.72
C VAL A 168 14.40 22.60 5.75
N GLN A 169 14.97 22.38 6.95
CA GLN A 169 14.34 21.58 8.00
C GLN A 169 13.39 22.44 8.83
N GLU A 170 12.23 22.73 8.26
CA GLU A 170 11.16 23.43 8.96
C GLU A 170 10.13 22.42 9.51
N HIS A 171 9.56 22.73 10.66
CA HIS A 171 8.50 21.90 11.24
C HIS A 171 7.34 21.72 10.25
N ARG A 172 6.89 20.47 10.03
CA ARG A 172 5.83 20.04 9.11
C ARG A 172 6.23 20.07 7.62
N ASN A 173 7.50 20.27 7.32
CA ASN A 173 7.99 20.23 5.95
C ASN A 173 8.19 18.80 5.48
N LEU A 174 7.67 18.46 4.30
CA LEU A 174 7.95 17.21 3.60
C LEU A 174 9.10 17.46 2.62
N VAL A 175 10.19 16.76 2.77
CA VAL A 175 11.34 16.88 1.87
C VAL A 175 11.46 15.62 1.03
N ARG A 176 11.34 15.78 -0.28
CA ARG A 176 11.55 14.75 -1.28
C ARG A 176 12.96 14.79 -1.80
N TYR A 177 13.53 13.64 -2.19
CA TYR A 177 14.84 13.62 -2.82
C TYR A 177 14.97 12.49 -3.84
N ARG A 178 15.89 12.67 -4.79
CA ARG A 178 16.30 11.73 -5.82
C ARG A 178 17.83 11.71 -5.88
N ILE A 179 18.42 10.64 -6.35
CA ILE A 179 19.88 10.54 -6.55
C ILE A 179 20.14 10.19 -7.99
N ARG A 180 20.90 11.00 -8.69
CA ARG A 180 21.43 10.71 -10.02
C ARG A 180 22.88 10.32 -9.90
N VAL A 181 23.24 9.25 -10.57
CA VAL A 181 24.60 8.77 -10.67
C VAL A 181 24.99 8.69 -12.12
N GLU A 182 26.20 9.14 -12.46
CA GLU A 182 26.78 9.10 -13.79
C GLU A 182 28.13 8.39 -13.74
N ASP A 183 28.38 7.47 -14.69
CA ASP A 183 29.67 6.81 -14.86
C ASP A 183 30.63 7.65 -15.73
N LYS A 184 31.89 7.23 -15.81
CA LYS A 184 32.90 7.92 -16.61
C LYS A 184 32.72 7.82 -18.12
N LEU A 185 31.85 6.94 -18.58
CA LEU A 185 31.52 6.72 -19.99
C LEU A 185 30.20 7.38 -20.42
N GLY A 186 29.52 8.10 -19.51
CA GLY A 186 28.36 8.92 -19.79
C GLY A 186 27.00 8.26 -19.61
N ASN A 187 26.93 7.01 -19.09
CA ASN A 187 25.64 6.46 -18.69
C ASN A 187 25.20 7.01 -17.33
N SER A 188 23.92 7.25 -17.18
CA SER A 188 23.38 7.75 -15.91
C SER A 188 22.11 7.03 -15.51
N VAL A 189 21.88 6.97 -14.19
CA VAL A 189 20.67 6.44 -13.58
C VAL A 189 20.17 7.39 -12.50
N THR A 190 18.86 7.59 -12.43
CA THR A 190 18.21 8.34 -11.36
C THR A 190 17.36 7.40 -10.53
N LEU A 191 17.51 7.47 -9.21
CA LEU A 191 16.75 6.64 -8.27
C LEU A 191 15.89 7.50 -7.34
N PRO A 192 14.67 7.07 -7.02
CA PRO A 192 13.95 5.95 -7.64
C PRO A 192 13.78 6.15 -9.14
N TYR A 193 13.51 5.08 -9.88
CA TYR A 193 13.25 5.18 -11.32
C TYR A 193 12.02 6.05 -11.60
N ALA A 194 12.00 6.71 -12.74
CA ALA A 194 10.93 7.65 -13.10
C ALA A 194 9.54 6.98 -13.25
N ASP A 195 9.51 5.69 -13.55
CA ASP A 195 8.30 4.87 -13.68
C ASP A 195 7.88 4.19 -12.36
N ASP A 196 8.63 4.37 -11.27
CA ASP A 196 8.20 3.95 -9.93
C ASP A 196 6.90 4.68 -9.54
N GLU A 197 5.99 3.99 -8.88
CA GLU A 197 4.78 4.61 -8.32
C GLU A 197 5.12 5.75 -7.36
N GLN A 198 6.26 5.63 -6.65
CA GLN A 198 6.85 6.69 -5.81
C GLN A 198 8.22 7.08 -6.38
N PRO A 199 8.32 8.00 -7.39
CA PRO A 199 9.55 8.35 -8.09
C PRO A 199 10.45 9.32 -7.31
N ASN A 200 10.38 9.32 -6.00
CA ASN A 200 11.26 10.03 -5.07
C ASN A 200 11.31 9.31 -3.72
N PHE A 201 12.39 9.45 -3.02
CA PHE A 201 12.45 9.22 -1.58
C PHE A 201 11.88 10.45 -0.85
N ALA A 202 11.54 10.30 0.43
CA ALA A 202 11.08 11.44 1.22
C ALA A 202 11.29 11.20 2.71
N TYR A 203 11.40 12.30 3.46
CA TYR A 203 11.29 12.34 4.90
C TYR A 203 10.42 13.53 5.34
N PHE A 204 9.94 13.46 6.56
CA PHE A 204 9.07 14.46 7.14
C PHE A 204 9.73 15.12 8.34
N CYS A 205 9.95 16.41 8.26
CA CYS A 205 10.51 17.18 9.36
C CYS A 205 9.41 17.50 10.38
N TYR A 206 9.56 16.98 11.61
CA TYR A 206 8.48 17.08 12.59
C TYR A 206 9.00 17.12 14.03
N ASN A 207 8.57 18.12 14.79
CA ASN A 207 9.00 18.32 16.18
C ASN A 207 8.26 17.45 17.21
N GLY A 208 7.51 16.45 16.74
CA GLY A 208 6.70 15.57 17.58
C GLY A 208 5.24 16.00 17.69
N VAL A 209 4.42 15.11 18.21
CA VAL A 209 2.97 15.34 18.39
C VAL A 209 2.78 16.40 19.47
N PRO A 210 2.06 17.50 19.19
CA PRO A 210 1.82 18.54 20.19
C PRO A 210 0.82 18.09 21.28
N ALA A 211 0.84 18.78 22.40
CA ALA A 211 -0.25 18.71 23.38
C ALA A 211 -1.57 19.13 22.72
N TRP A 212 -2.66 18.56 23.18
CA TRP A 212 -4.01 18.93 22.72
C TRP A 212 -4.81 19.58 23.85
N ILE A 213 -5.49 20.65 23.49
CA ILE A 213 -6.36 21.40 24.42
C ILE A 213 -7.79 21.27 23.92
N GLY A 214 -8.66 20.70 24.72
CA GLY A 214 -10.05 20.50 24.35
C GLY A 214 -10.83 19.72 25.39
N SER A 215 -12.06 19.37 25.08
CA SER A 215 -12.92 18.57 25.95
C SER A 215 -13.12 17.18 25.35
N ASN A 216 -13.08 16.16 26.19
CA ASN A 216 -13.35 14.77 25.80
C ASN A 216 -14.84 14.49 25.54
N ARG A 217 -15.70 15.46 25.81
CA ARG A 217 -17.15 15.39 25.53
C ARG A 217 -17.73 16.77 25.21
N LEU A 218 -18.75 16.77 24.40
CA LEU A 218 -19.48 18.02 24.09
C LEU A 218 -19.99 18.71 25.36
N GLY A 219 -19.69 20.01 25.51
CA GLY A 219 -20.03 20.81 26.68
C GLY A 219 -19.26 20.46 27.95
N GLY A 220 -18.26 19.59 27.86
CA GLY A 220 -17.42 19.25 29.00
C GLY A 220 -16.35 20.31 29.27
N LYS A 221 -15.70 20.19 30.43
CA LYS A 221 -14.58 21.06 30.82
C LYS A 221 -13.42 20.89 29.83
N THR A 222 -12.86 22.01 29.43
CA THR A 222 -11.62 22.01 28.60
C THR A 222 -10.43 21.61 29.47
N GLU A 223 -9.66 20.67 29.01
CA GLU A 223 -8.45 20.13 29.64
C GLU A 223 -7.28 20.14 28.68
N THR A 224 -6.07 20.11 29.21
CA THR A 224 -4.85 19.97 28.43
C THR A 224 -4.35 18.54 28.53
N PHE A 225 -4.26 17.86 27.40
CA PHE A 225 -3.67 16.53 27.24
C PHE A 225 -2.23 16.72 26.77
N PRO A 226 -1.23 16.35 27.59
CA PRO A 226 0.16 16.58 27.25
C PRO A 226 0.60 15.73 26.05
N ALA A 227 1.69 16.15 25.39
CA ALA A 227 2.26 15.46 24.24
C ALA A 227 2.53 13.96 24.49
N SER A 228 2.91 13.59 25.72
CA SER A 228 3.13 12.19 26.12
C SER A 228 1.86 11.35 26.06
N VAL A 229 0.70 11.92 26.37
CA VAL A 229 -0.60 11.27 26.21
C VAL A 229 -0.99 11.21 24.74
N MET A 230 -0.77 12.31 24.00
CA MET A 230 -1.13 12.39 22.59
C MET A 230 -0.28 11.49 21.68
N SER A 231 0.90 11.08 22.14
CA SER A 231 1.81 10.13 21.45
C SER A 231 1.75 8.70 22.01
N SER A 232 0.83 8.42 22.96
CA SER A 232 0.71 7.08 23.56
C SER A 232 0.17 6.02 22.60
N LEU A 233 -0.52 6.43 21.54
CA LEU A 233 -0.94 5.57 20.44
C LEU A 233 -0.15 5.91 19.16
N PRO A 234 -0.04 4.94 18.25
CA PRO A 234 0.51 5.21 16.92
C PRO A 234 -0.21 6.39 16.26
N THR A 235 0.53 7.35 15.75
CA THR A 235 -0.03 8.52 15.09
C THR A 235 0.19 8.45 13.58
N TYR A 236 -0.90 8.55 12.83
CA TYR A 236 -0.90 8.62 11.38
C TYR A 236 -1.07 10.07 10.95
N HIS A 237 -0.10 10.60 10.21
CA HIS A 237 -0.15 11.96 9.67
C HIS A 237 -0.43 11.90 8.17
N LEU A 238 -1.58 12.40 7.74
CA LEU A 238 -1.90 12.61 6.32
C LEU A 238 -1.54 14.05 5.95
N ILE A 239 -0.66 14.20 4.97
CA ILE A 239 -0.29 15.50 4.39
C ILE A 239 -0.97 15.62 3.03
N ALA A 240 -1.76 16.65 2.81
CA ALA A 240 -2.51 16.82 1.57
C ALA A 240 -2.84 18.30 1.30
N LYS A 241 -3.37 18.61 0.11
CA LYS A 241 -3.94 19.93 -0.19
C LYS A 241 -5.22 20.13 0.61
N GLY A 242 -5.40 21.30 1.21
CA GLY A 242 -6.61 21.65 1.95
C GLY A 242 -7.89 21.60 1.09
N THR A 243 -7.78 21.92 -0.21
CA THR A 243 -8.91 21.76 -1.14
C THR A 243 -9.30 20.30 -1.35
N ASP A 244 -8.32 19.39 -1.38
CA ASP A 244 -8.57 17.95 -1.55
C ASP A 244 -9.19 17.35 -0.30
N VAL A 245 -8.71 17.75 0.88
CA VAL A 245 -9.31 17.38 2.17
C VAL A 245 -10.76 17.87 2.22
N THR A 246 -10.99 19.13 1.85
CA THR A 246 -12.33 19.74 1.82
C THR A 246 -13.27 18.97 0.88
N ASN A 247 -12.86 18.73 -0.35
CA ASN A 247 -13.67 18.02 -1.33
C ASN A 247 -13.93 16.58 -0.90
N SER A 248 -12.89 15.88 -0.42
CA SER A 248 -13.05 14.50 0.04
C SER A 248 -13.99 14.36 1.23
N GLN A 249 -13.91 15.27 2.21
CA GLN A 249 -14.52 15.05 3.52
C GLN A 249 -15.81 15.83 3.77
N TYR A 250 -16.04 16.90 3.03
CA TYR A 250 -17.20 17.77 3.27
C TYR A 250 -18.14 17.91 2.06
N ASN A 251 -17.85 17.27 0.95
CA ASN A 251 -18.63 17.36 -0.27
C ASN A 251 -18.98 15.99 -0.84
N SER A 252 -20.23 15.57 -0.71
CA SER A 252 -20.71 14.28 -1.17
C SER A 252 -20.64 14.07 -2.68
N SER A 253 -20.47 15.14 -3.46
CA SER A 253 -20.26 15.04 -4.91
C SER A 253 -18.92 14.37 -5.27
N PHE A 254 -18.01 14.22 -4.30
CA PHE A 254 -16.69 13.62 -4.46
C PHE A 254 -16.52 12.30 -3.69
N ASP A 255 -17.61 11.64 -3.29
CA ASP A 255 -17.58 10.44 -2.44
C ASP A 255 -16.82 9.25 -3.04
N THR A 256 -16.71 9.18 -4.37
CA THR A 256 -15.96 8.14 -5.10
C THR A 256 -14.60 8.62 -5.62
N VAL A 257 -14.29 9.91 -5.51
CA VAL A 257 -13.07 10.49 -6.06
C VAL A 257 -11.88 10.22 -5.15
N HIS A 258 -10.79 9.78 -5.73
CA HIS A 258 -9.51 9.59 -5.07
C HIS A 258 -8.67 10.85 -5.15
N PHE A 259 -8.15 11.30 -4.01
CA PHE A 259 -7.27 12.45 -3.88
C PHE A 259 -5.88 12.00 -3.46
N ASN A 260 -4.86 12.74 -3.86
CA ASN A 260 -3.47 12.39 -3.56
C ASN A 260 -2.98 13.03 -2.26
N GLY A 261 -2.17 12.27 -1.53
CA GLY A 261 -1.55 12.72 -0.30
C GLY A 261 -0.28 11.92 0.03
N THR A 262 0.26 12.20 1.19
CA THR A 262 1.40 11.50 1.78
C THR A 262 1.01 11.07 3.19
N LEU A 263 1.20 9.79 3.51
CA LEU A 263 1.07 9.32 4.90
C LEU A 263 2.45 9.24 5.54
N VAL A 264 2.55 9.72 6.78
CA VAL A 264 3.72 9.50 7.64
C VAL A 264 3.32 8.68 8.85
N TYR A 265 4.04 7.60 9.08
CA TYR A 265 3.86 6.72 10.22
C TYR A 265 5.20 6.14 10.68
N ASP A 266 5.47 6.23 11.98
CA ASP A 266 6.70 5.71 12.61
C ASP A 266 7.97 6.21 11.88
N GLY A 267 8.02 7.51 11.55
CA GLY A 267 9.09 8.16 10.80
C GLY A 267 9.18 7.79 9.32
N THR A 268 8.44 6.80 8.87
CA THR A 268 8.42 6.37 7.46
C THR A 268 7.42 7.19 6.65
N VAL A 269 7.86 7.68 5.50
CA VAL A 269 7.03 8.43 4.57
C VAL A 269 6.54 7.52 3.44
N TYR A 270 5.23 7.44 3.31
CA TYR A 270 4.52 6.80 2.20
C TYR A 270 3.99 7.91 1.29
N ASP A 271 4.81 8.31 0.32
CA ASP A 271 4.48 9.42 -0.57
C ASP A 271 3.61 8.98 -1.75
N HIS A 272 2.87 9.92 -2.34
CA HIS A 272 1.97 9.68 -3.47
C HIS A 272 0.94 8.58 -3.24
N ILE A 273 0.42 8.48 -2.03
CA ILE A 273 -0.73 7.64 -1.73
C ILE A 273 -2.03 8.32 -2.20
N GLU A 274 -3.10 7.54 -2.26
CA GLU A 274 -4.42 8.09 -2.50
C GLU A 274 -5.29 7.97 -1.24
N PHE A 275 -6.21 8.91 -1.08
CA PHE A 275 -7.21 8.88 -0.02
C PHE A 275 -8.57 9.33 -0.52
N ARG A 276 -9.61 8.89 0.19
CA ARG A 276 -10.98 9.37 0.00
C ARG A 276 -11.79 9.20 1.26
N ASN A 277 -12.96 9.82 1.30
CA ASN A 277 -13.99 9.50 2.29
C ASN A 277 -14.43 8.03 2.11
N ARG A 278 -14.86 7.41 3.21
CA ARG A 278 -15.38 6.04 3.22
C ARG A 278 -16.73 6.00 3.93
N GLY A 279 -17.69 5.31 3.33
CA GLY A 279 -19.04 5.15 3.86
C GLY A 279 -20.08 5.68 2.88
N GLU A 280 -21.32 5.60 3.26
CA GLU A 280 -22.46 6.13 2.52
C GLU A 280 -22.85 7.51 3.06
N PHE A 281 -23.98 8.01 2.60
CA PHE A 281 -24.56 9.31 2.96
C PHE A 281 -24.47 9.67 4.46
N SER A 282 -24.64 8.68 5.35
CA SER A 282 -24.53 8.88 6.80
C SER A 282 -23.19 9.48 7.24
N THR A 283 -22.14 9.30 6.48
CA THR A 283 -20.81 9.81 6.76
C THR A 283 -20.79 11.34 6.79
N TYR A 284 -21.50 11.98 5.85
CA TYR A 284 -21.52 13.44 5.72
C TYR A 284 -22.43 14.15 6.75
N VAL A 285 -23.24 13.40 7.48
CA VAL A 285 -24.13 13.96 8.54
C VAL A 285 -23.64 13.67 9.95
N SER A 286 -22.60 12.86 10.11
CA SER A 286 -22.19 12.35 11.41
C SER A 286 -21.16 13.20 12.14
N GLY A 287 -20.53 14.13 11.47
CA GLY A 287 -19.52 15.01 12.02
C GLY A 287 -18.10 14.44 11.97
N LYS A 288 -17.86 13.18 12.25
CA LYS A 288 -16.51 12.57 12.19
C LYS A 288 -16.45 11.50 11.13
N ASN A 289 -15.90 11.87 9.97
CA ASN A 289 -15.88 11.04 8.78
C ASN A 289 -14.89 9.88 8.89
N LYS A 290 -15.15 8.85 8.12
CA LYS A 290 -14.26 7.71 7.90
C LYS A 290 -13.38 7.97 6.70
N TRP A 291 -12.17 7.39 6.71
CA TRP A 291 -11.21 7.54 5.63
C TRP A 291 -10.82 6.18 5.06
N ARG A 292 -10.47 6.16 3.79
CA ARG A 292 -9.79 5.04 3.16
C ARG A 292 -8.54 5.56 2.49
N LEU A 293 -7.41 4.90 2.77
CA LEU A 293 -6.11 5.22 2.20
C LEU A 293 -5.63 4.05 1.36
N TYR A 294 -5.05 4.35 0.21
CA TYR A 294 -4.51 3.39 -0.75
C TYR A 294 -3.03 3.65 -0.94
N PHE A 295 -2.23 2.62 -0.74
CA PHE A 295 -0.78 2.68 -0.82
C PHE A 295 -0.28 2.16 -2.16
N ASN A 296 0.88 2.62 -2.57
CA ASN A 296 1.58 2.13 -3.75
C ASN A 296 1.80 0.61 -3.66
N ARG A 297 1.72 -0.08 -4.80
CA ARG A 297 1.76 -1.56 -4.83
C ARG A 297 3.05 -2.12 -4.24
N THR A 298 4.18 -1.44 -4.49
CA THR A 298 5.51 -1.85 -4.05
C THR A 298 5.87 -1.34 -2.65
N ARG A 299 5.10 -0.38 -2.10
CA ARG A 299 5.37 0.29 -0.82
C ARG A 299 4.11 0.34 0.06
N GLY A 300 3.59 -0.84 0.40
CA GLY A 300 2.46 -0.95 1.32
C GLY A 300 2.80 -0.49 2.74
N LEU A 301 1.81 -0.05 3.48
CA LEU A 301 1.96 0.37 4.88
C LEU A 301 2.39 -0.82 5.74
N GLN A 302 3.58 -0.74 6.34
CA GLN A 302 4.03 -1.68 7.36
C GLN A 302 3.37 -1.32 8.70
N ALA A 303 2.14 -1.76 8.89
CA ALA A 303 1.41 -1.54 10.13
C ALA A 303 1.93 -2.40 11.29
N ARG A 304 1.63 -1.93 12.51
CA ARG A 304 1.88 -2.65 13.76
C ARG A 304 0.58 -2.80 14.53
N ASP A 305 0.49 -3.84 15.34
CA ASP A 305 -0.59 -3.97 16.31
C ASP A 305 -0.41 -2.97 17.48
N ASN A 306 -1.40 -2.86 18.35
CA ASN A 306 -1.34 -1.96 19.51
C ASN A 306 -0.28 -2.39 20.56
N TYR A 307 0.38 -3.53 20.37
CA TYR A 307 1.53 -3.99 21.17
C TYR A 307 2.88 -3.74 20.49
N GLY A 308 2.89 -3.05 19.33
CA GLY A 308 4.09 -2.70 18.57
C GLY A 308 4.61 -3.79 17.63
N ARG A 309 3.96 -4.95 17.52
CA ARG A 309 4.38 -6.05 16.65
C ARG A 309 4.00 -5.78 15.21
N LYS A 310 4.94 -5.91 14.29
CA LYS A 310 4.70 -5.77 12.86
C LYS A 310 3.80 -6.89 12.35
N TYR A 311 2.83 -6.54 11.50
CA TYR A 311 2.11 -7.53 10.71
C TYR A 311 3.02 -8.14 9.64
N LYS A 312 2.74 -9.38 9.23
CA LYS A 312 3.53 -10.09 8.20
C LYS A 312 3.40 -9.40 6.84
N GLN A 313 2.20 -8.94 6.53
CA GLN A 313 1.87 -8.39 5.23
C GLN A 313 1.76 -6.86 5.27
N PRO A 314 2.57 -6.12 4.46
CA PRO A 314 2.34 -4.70 4.25
C PRO A 314 0.96 -4.46 3.63
N ARG A 315 0.19 -3.53 4.19
CA ARG A 315 -1.19 -3.24 3.76
C ARG A 315 -1.21 -2.33 2.54
N LYS A 316 -1.95 -2.73 1.50
CA LYS A 316 -2.19 -1.88 0.30
C LYS A 316 -3.31 -0.87 0.53
N THR A 317 -4.24 -1.21 1.38
CA THR A 317 -5.41 -0.40 1.71
C THR A 317 -5.68 -0.48 3.19
N ILE A 318 -6.00 0.64 3.81
CA ILE A 318 -6.49 0.70 5.18
C ILE A 318 -7.80 1.48 5.25
N ASN A 319 -8.63 1.11 6.23
CA ASN A 319 -9.86 1.80 6.54
C ASN A 319 -9.72 2.42 7.93
N LEU A 320 -9.90 3.73 8.03
CA LEU A 320 -9.92 4.46 9.28
C LEU A 320 -11.38 4.71 9.66
N ASN A 321 -11.89 3.97 10.64
CA ASN A 321 -13.23 4.15 11.16
C ASN A 321 -13.23 5.20 12.28
N GLY A 322 -14.15 6.13 12.22
CA GLY A 322 -14.13 7.33 13.06
C GLY A 322 -14.42 7.13 14.55
N CYS A 323 -14.64 5.90 15.00
CA CYS A 323 -14.99 5.60 16.40
C CYS A 323 -16.18 6.45 16.93
N ALA A 324 -17.10 6.78 16.04
CA ALA A 324 -18.27 7.59 16.33
C ALA A 324 -19.43 7.18 15.44
N SER A 325 -20.64 7.19 15.97
CA SER A 325 -21.86 6.97 15.19
C SER A 325 -22.83 8.12 15.41
N PRO A 326 -23.38 8.69 14.35
CA PRO A 326 -24.41 9.72 14.47
C PRO A 326 -25.75 9.16 14.95
N TRP A 327 -26.01 7.89 14.63
CA TRP A 327 -27.27 7.22 14.85
C TRP A 327 -27.44 6.67 16.27
N MET A 328 -26.35 6.48 16.97
CA MET A 328 -26.29 5.84 18.26
C MET A 328 -25.59 6.76 19.26
N PRO A 329 -26.29 7.74 19.86
CA PRO A 329 -25.67 8.66 20.82
C PRO A 329 -24.96 7.96 21.98
N VAL A 330 -25.46 6.80 22.39
CA VAL A 330 -24.85 5.95 23.44
C VAL A 330 -23.46 5.45 23.00
N ASN A 331 -23.28 5.12 21.72
CA ASN A 331 -22.03 4.57 21.19
C ASN A 331 -20.96 5.64 20.91
N ARG A 332 -21.29 6.92 21.00
CA ARG A 332 -20.32 8.00 20.82
C ARG A 332 -19.22 7.99 21.88
N GLY A 333 -19.49 7.42 23.04
CA GLY A 333 -18.51 7.25 24.11
C GLY A 333 -17.74 5.92 24.10
N MET A 334 -18.10 4.98 23.23
CA MET A 334 -17.48 3.65 23.19
C MET A 334 -16.18 3.60 22.37
N ALA A 335 -15.84 4.69 21.68
CA ALA A 335 -14.58 4.85 20.94
C ALA A 335 -14.27 3.71 19.94
N GLY A 336 -15.31 3.09 19.36
CA GLY A 336 -15.17 1.97 18.41
C GLY A 336 -14.80 0.64 19.05
N MET A 337 -14.93 0.51 20.36
CA MET A 337 -14.58 -0.72 21.08
C MET A 337 -15.43 -1.91 20.65
N GLU A 338 -16.70 -1.68 20.33
CA GLU A 338 -17.60 -2.74 19.86
C GLU A 338 -17.05 -3.41 18.58
N GLU A 339 -16.56 -2.62 17.62
CA GLU A 339 -16.00 -3.14 16.38
C GLU A 339 -14.68 -3.89 16.67
N ALA A 340 -13.79 -3.30 17.48
CA ALA A 340 -12.53 -3.93 17.86
C ALA A 340 -12.73 -5.23 18.65
N ILE A 341 -13.64 -5.25 19.62
CA ILE A 341 -13.99 -6.44 20.41
C ILE A 341 -14.64 -7.48 19.51
N GLY A 342 -15.56 -7.08 18.63
CA GLY A 342 -16.22 -7.98 17.68
C GLY A 342 -15.19 -8.73 16.82
N PHE A 343 -14.29 -8.03 16.17
CA PHE A 343 -13.22 -8.67 15.36
C PHE A 343 -12.33 -9.58 16.22
N LYS A 344 -12.02 -9.16 17.44
CA LYS A 344 -11.20 -9.99 18.35
C LYS A 344 -11.92 -11.27 18.75
N LEU A 345 -13.22 -11.21 19.02
CA LEU A 345 -14.05 -12.40 19.35
C LEU A 345 -14.11 -13.38 18.19
N TYR A 346 -14.30 -12.90 16.93
CA TYR A 346 -14.23 -13.77 15.76
C TYR A 346 -12.88 -14.48 15.67
N SER A 347 -11.79 -13.76 15.85
CA SER A 347 -10.45 -14.34 15.79
C SER A 347 -10.19 -15.36 16.90
N LEU A 348 -10.63 -15.08 18.14
CA LEU A 348 -10.49 -16.00 19.27
C LEU A 348 -11.35 -17.27 19.11
N ALA A 349 -12.49 -17.17 18.44
CA ALA A 349 -13.32 -18.30 18.11
C ALA A 349 -12.80 -19.15 16.94
N GLY A 350 -11.65 -18.80 16.34
CA GLY A 350 -11.07 -19.48 15.19
C GLY A 350 -11.65 -19.04 13.84
N GLY A 351 -12.46 -17.98 13.81
CA GLY A 351 -12.94 -17.36 12.58
C GLY A 351 -11.95 -16.36 11.99
N PHE A 352 -12.16 -15.99 10.74
CA PHE A 352 -11.35 -14.98 10.06
C PHE A 352 -11.98 -13.61 10.21
N ALA A 353 -11.26 -12.67 10.83
CA ALA A 353 -11.70 -11.29 10.98
C ALA A 353 -10.54 -10.33 10.69
N PRO A 354 -10.83 -9.10 10.22
CA PRO A 354 -9.82 -8.07 10.06
C PRO A 354 -9.08 -7.77 11.36
N HIS A 355 -7.79 -7.49 11.26
CA HIS A 355 -7.07 -6.82 12.34
C HIS A 355 -7.58 -5.38 12.48
N ALA A 356 -7.70 -4.92 13.71
CA ALA A 356 -8.20 -3.60 14.02
C ALA A 356 -7.39 -3.01 15.17
N ASP A 357 -6.74 -1.87 14.91
CA ASP A 357 -5.84 -1.22 15.83
C ASP A 357 -6.24 0.24 16.04
N PHE A 358 -6.15 0.73 17.27
CA PHE A 358 -6.38 2.12 17.58
C PHE A 358 -5.19 2.97 17.18
N VAL A 359 -5.46 4.09 16.50
CA VAL A 359 -4.48 5.08 16.09
C VAL A 359 -4.99 6.49 16.34
N HIS A 360 -4.09 7.43 16.59
CA HIS A 360 -4.40 8.84 16.43
C HIS A 360 -4.26 9.22 14.95
N PHE A 361 -5.23 9.92 14.42
CA PHE A 361 -5.20 10.41 13.05
C PHE A 361 -5.12 11.93 13.01
N ARG A 362 -4.16 12.43 12.24
CA ARG A 362 -3.90 13.84 12.03
C ARG A 362 -3.87 14.14 10.54
N VAL A 363 -4.42 15.31 10.18
CA VAL A 363 -4.43 15.81 8.80
C VAL A 363 -3.68 17.13 8.77
N ILE A 364 -2.64 17.21 7.96
CA ILE A 364 -1.80 18.38 7.80
C ILE A 364 -2.07 18.98 6.43
N ASP A 365 -2.93 19.97 6.38
CA ASP A 365 -3.34 20.63 5.15
C ASP A 365 -3.06 22.16 5.16
N GLY A 366 -2.50 22.67 6.24
CA GLY A 366 -2.18 24.06 6.47
C GLY A 366 -0.78 24.31 7.05
N VAL A 367 -0.37 25.58 7.07
CA VAL A 367 0.96 26.02 7.53
C VAL A 367 1.10 25.83 9.04
N LYS A 368 0.06 26.11 9.80
CA LYS A 368 0.06 26.02 11.27
C LYS A 368 -0.89 24.94 11.74
N GLU A 369 -0.66 24.49 12.97
CA GLU A 369 -1.59 23.60 13.67
C GLU A 369 -2.96 24.25 13.74
N ALA A 370 -3.95 23.60 13.11
CA ALA A 370 -5.34 24.06 13.18
C ALA A 370 -6.02 23.42 14.40
N PRO A 371 -6.65 24.22 15.26
CA PRO A 371 -7.36 23.70 16.44
C PRO A 371 -8.50 22.80 16.01
N THR A 372 -8.78 21.80 16.84
CA THR A 372 -9.94 20.93 16.66
C THR A 372 -11.22 21.74 16.78
N GLY A 373 -12.13 21.56 15.83
CA GLY A 373 -13.39 22.29 15.78
C GLY A 373 -14.39 21.65 14.86
N GLN A 374 -15.54 22.29 14.71
CA GLN A 374 -16.53 21.93 13.71
C GLN A 374 -16.32 22.77 12.43
N ARG A 375 -16.35 22.09 11.30
CA ARG A 375 -16.33 22.72 9.99
C ARG A 375 -17.55 22.22 9.21
N THR A 376 -18.45 23.11 8.84
CA THR A 376 -19.68 22.76 8.08
C THR A 376 -20.48 21.60 8.72
N SER A 377 -20.70 21.66 10.03
CA SER A 377 -21.32 20.58 10.83
C SER A 377 -20.50 19.30 10.95
N GLN A 378 -19.27 19.29 10.45
CA GLN A 378 -18.35 18.18 10.43
C GLN A 378 -17.13 18.48 11.31
N TYR A 379 -16.46 17.42 11.72
CA TYR A 379 -15.20 17.50 12.45
C TYR A 379 -14.10 18.05 11.57
N GLY A 380 -13.22 18.89 12.10
CA GLY A 380 -12.12 19.50 11.40
C GLY A 380 -10.96 19.89 12.30
N GLY A 381 -9.91 20.48 11.72
CA GLY A 381 -8.65 20.78 12.38
C GLY A 381 -7.60 19.71 12.07
N ASP A 382 -6.42 19.86 12.66
CA ASP A 382 -5.31 18.90 12.38
C ASP A 382 -5.51 17.58 13.13
N LEU A 383 -5.91 17.61 14.40
CA LEU A 383 -6.19 16.38 15.14
C LEU A 383 -7.61 15.90 14.86
N TRP A 384 -7.74 14.85 14.09
CA TRP A 384 -8.99 14.14 13.87
C TRP A 384 -9.33 13.15 15.03
N GLY A 385 -8.36 12.90 15.90
CA GLY A 385 -8.51 12.13 17.14
C GLY A 385 -8.35 10.64 16.97
N LEU A 386 -9.03 9.87 17.82
CA LEU A 386 -8.95 8.42 17.85
C LEU A 386 -9.69 7.80 16.67
N TYR A 387 -9.01 6.92 15.95
CA TYR A 387 -9.55 6.12 14.86
C TYR A 387 -9.25 4.64 15.09
N LEU A 388 -10.13 3.78 14.58
CA LEU A 388 -9.87 2.36 14.44
C LEU A 388 -9.37 2.09 13.03
N CYS A 389 -8.11 1.70 12.91
CA CYS A 389 -7.50 1.29 11.65
C CYS A 389 -7.85 -0.16 11.37
N VAL A 390 -8.77 -0.39 10.45
CA VAL A 390 -9.28 -1.71 10.11
C VAL A 390 -8.62 -2.21 8.82
N GLU A 391 -8.08 -3.42 8.89
CA GLU A 391 -7.50 -4.12 7.75
C GLU A 391 -8.52 -4.27 6.61
N HIS A 392 -8.04 -4.14 5.37
CA HIS A 392 -8.85 -4.40 4.18
C HIS A 392 -8.82 -5.89 3.83
N THR A 393 -9.95 -6.46 3.42
CA THR A 393 -10.08 -7.88 3.09
C THR A 393 -9.70 -8.12 1.62
N ASP A 394 -8.40 -8.17 1.35
CA ASP A 394 -7.79 -8.44 0.03
C ASP A 394 -6.75 -9.58 0.13
N SER A 395 -5.86 -9.72 -0.86
CA SER A 395 -4.79 -10.74 -0.84
C SER A 395 -3.88 -10.63 0.38
N ARG A 396 -3.69 -9.42 0.95
CA ARG A 396 -2.85 -9.22 2.13
C ARG A 396 -3.51 -9.80 3.38
N PHE A 397 -4.84 -9.66 3.47
CA PHE A 397 -5.64 -10.29 4.52
C PHE A 397 -5.48 -11.84 4.48
N LEU A 398 -5.52 -12.44 3.29
CA LEU A 398 -5.31 -13.87 3.11
C LEU A 398 -3.89 -14.27 3.52
N GLY A 399 -2.88 -13.56 3.01
CA GLY A 399 -1.47 -13.82 3.30
C GLY A 399 -1.11 -13.65 4.78
N GLU A 400 -1.71 -12.68 5.49
CA GLU A 400 -1.52 -12.49 6.93
C GLU A 400 -1.93 -13.73 7.74
N ARG A 401 -2.93 -14.47 7.25
CA ARG A 401 -3.50 -15.68 7.88
C ARG A 401 -2.96 -16.98 7.28
N ASN A 402 -1.96 -16.91 6.41
CA ASN A 402 -1.41 -18.04 5.65
C ASN A 402 -2.50 -18.80 4.85
N LEU A 403 -3.54 -18.09 4.41
CA LEU A 403 -4.54 -18.66 3.52
C LEU A 403 -4.03 -18.59 2.07
N PRO A 404 -4.30 -19.62 1.25
CA PRO A 404 -4.01 -19.55 -0.17
C PRO A 404 -4.69 -18.35 -0.84
N ASP A 405 -4.06 -17.79 -1.87
CA ASP A 405 -4.68 -16.70 -2.62
C ASP A 405 -5.90 -17.22 -3.39
N GLY A 406 -7.00 -16.47 -3.33
CA GLY A 406 -8.28 -16.89 -3.89
C GLY A 406 -9.24 -15.71 -4.03
N ASN A 407 -10.38 -15.94 -4.70
CA ASN A 407 -11.37 -14.90 -4.88
C ASN A 407 -12.01 -14.49 -3.55
N VAL A 408 -12.08 -13.18 -3.31
CA VAL A 408 -12.74 -12.59 -2.14
C VAL A 408 -13.85 -11.67 -2.62
N TYR A 409 -15.04 -11.84 -2.07
CA TYR A 409 -16.21 -11.02 -2.36
C TYR A 409 -16.76 -10.39 -1.10
N LYS A 410 -16.97 -9.08 -1.11
CA LYS A 410 -17.79 -8.41 -0.11
C LYS A 410 -19.23 -8.34 -0.62
N ILE A 411 -20.16 -8.78 0.19
CA ILE A 411 -21.57 -8.83 -0.18
C ILE A 411 -22.28 -7.62 0.37
N GLU A 412 -22.86 -6.85 -0.52
CA GLU A 412 -23.77 -5.75 -0.21
C GLU A 412 -25.03 -5.89 -1.05
N ARG A 413 -26.19 -5.98 -0.41
CA ARG A 413 -27.52 -6.09 -1.07
C ARG A 413 -27.57 -7.18 -2.14
N SER A 414 -27.04 -8.35 -1.82
CA SER A 414 -26.97 -9.56 -2.66
C SER A 414 -25.95 -9.51 -3.82
N ASN A 415 -25.33 -8.39 -4.14
CA ASN A 415 -24.28 -8.34 -5.15
C ASN A 415 -22.92 -8.54 -4.47
N GLY A 416 -22.07 -9.34 -5.10
CA GLY A 416 -20.69 -9.53 -4.66
C GLY A 416 -19.78 -8.49 -5.31
N ASP A 417 -19.14 -7.64 -4.49
CA ASP A 417 -18.07 -6.77 -4.93
C ASP A 417 -16.74 -7.50 -4.75
N LYS A 418 -16.10 -7.86 -5.86
CA LYS A 418 -14.85 -8.61 -5.84
C LYS A 418 -13.73 -7.76 -5.26
N ARG A 419 -13.15 -8.22 -4.16
CA ARG A 419 -12.08 -7.57 -3.41
C ARG A 419 -10.70 -8.14 -3.71
N ASN A 420 -10.65 -9.39 -4.14
CA ASN A 420 -9.43 -10.07 -4.54
C ASN A 420 -9.69 -11.02 -5.68
N GLN A 421 -8.74 -11.12 -6.60
CA GLN A 421 -8.70 -12.07 -7.70
C GLN A 421 -7.66 -13.14 -7.39
N GLY A 422 -8.12 -14.35 -7.18
CA GLY A 422 -7.24 -15.52 -7.04
C GLY A 422 -6.63 -15.95 -8.38
N PRO A 423 -5.47 -16.60 -8.35
CA PRO A 423 -4.71 -16.93 -9.56
C PRO A 423 -5.40 -17.98 -10.46
N THR A 424 -6.27 -18.79 -9.90
CA THR A 424 -6.91 -19.93 -10.60
C THR A 424 -8.42 -19.81 -10.74
N GLN A 425 -9.03 -18.86 -10.06
CA GLN A 425 -10.47 -18.64 -10.10
C GLN A 425 -10.89 -17.74 -11.28
N PRO A 426 -12.17 -17.78 -11.67
CA PRO A 426 -12.69 -16.93 -12.73
C PRO A 426 -12.43 -15.44 -12.48
N ILE A 427 -12.08 -14.69 -13.54
CA ILE A 427 -11.94 -13.23 -13.46
C ILE A 427 -13.32 -12.57 -13.28
N THR A 428 -14.34 -13.10 -13.97
CA THR A 428 -15.73 -12.68 -13.81
C THR A 428 -16.32 -13.21 -12.50
N PRO A 429 -17.40 -12.66 -11.95
CA PRO A 429 -18.03 -13.17 -10.74
C PRO A 429 -18.87 -14.45 -10.97
N SER A 430 -18.52 -15.28 -11.96
CA SER A 430 -19.26 -16.50 -12.31
C SER A 430 -19.23 -17.55 -11.19
N ASP A 431 -18.13 -17.67 -10.46
CA ASP A 431 -17.99 -18.51 -9.28
C ASP A 431 -18.94 -18.09 -8.15
N TRP A 432 -18.97 -16.80 -7.83
CA TRP A 432 -19.91 -16.24 -6.85
C TRP A 432 -21.35 -16.41 -7.28
N ASN A 433 -21.68 -16.13 -8.54
CA ASN A 433 -23.02 -16.26 -9.07
C ASN A 433 -23.51 -17.74 -9.03
N SER A 434 -22.63 -18.67 -9.37
CA SER A 434 -22.91 -20.10 -9.29
C SER A 434 -23.16 -20.56 -7.84
N PHE A 435 -22.28 -20.18 -6.90
CA PHE A 435 -22.48 -20.49 -5.49
C PHE A 435 -23.77 -19.89 -4.96
N ARG A 436 -24.02 -18.62 -5.23
CA ARG A 436 -25.23 -17.90 -4.78
C ARG A 436 -26.51 -18.54 -5.32
N SER A 437 -26.54 -18.98 -6.58
CA SER A 437 -27.72 -19.63 -7.15
C SER A 437 -28.01 -21.00 -6.52
N GLY A 438 -26.97 -21.69 -6.04
CA GLY A 438 -27.08 -22.93 -5.29
C GLY A 438 -27.39 -22.72 -3.79
N TYR A 439 -27.14 -21.55 -3.24
CA TYR A 439 -27.30 -21.26 -1.82
C TYR A 439 -28.80 -21.18 -1.45
N GLY A 440 -29.35 -22.27 -0.93
CA GLY A 440 -30.77 -22.33 -0.59
C GLY A 440 -31.14 -23.50 0.35
N ARG A 441 -32.29 -23.37 1.04
CA ARG A 441 -32.74 -24.34 2.05
C ARG A 441 -33.03 -25.73 1.50
N SER A 442 -33.24 -25.85 0.20
CA SER A 442 -33.54 -27.12 -0.49
C SER A 442 -32.29 -27.96 -0.80
N GLN A 443 -31.10 -27.43 -0.54
CA GLN A 443 -29.87 -28.18 -0.84
C GLN A 443 -29.64 -29.32 0.13
N SER A 444 -29.05 -30.40 -0.39
CA SER A 444 -28.68 -31.58 0.40
C SER A 444 -27.55 -31.22 1.38
N LEU A 445 -27.44 -31.98 2.47
CA LEU A 445 -26.31 -31.86 3.42
C LEU A 445 -24.97 -32.09 2.71
N ARG A 446 -24.92 -32.94 1.69
CA ARG A 446 -23.75 -33.19 0.88
C ARG A 446 -23.34 -31.93 0.11
N TRP A 447 -24.30 -31.23 -0.54
CA TRP A 447 -24.02 -29.98 -1.23
C TRP A 447 -23.37 -28.95 -0.31
N TRP A 448 -23.92 -28.80 0.91
CA TRP A 448 -23.38 -27.86 1.88
C TRP A 448 -21.95 -28.19 2.28
N ARG A 449 -21.62 -29.46 2.50
CA ARG A 449 -20.27 -29.92 2.85
C ARG A 449 -19.27 -29.76 1.71
N ASP A 450 -19.74 -29.95 0.47
CA ASP A 450 -18.87 -29.84 -0.70
C ASP A 450 -18.59 -28.40 -1.11
N ASN A 451 -19.49 -27.46 -0.81
CA ASN A 451 -19.40 -26.07 -1.27
C ASN A 451 -19.07 -25.05 -0.17
N LEU A 452 -19.24 -25.38 1.09
CA LEU A 452 -19.04 -24.45 2.19
C LEU A 452 -18.20 -25.06 3.31
N ASP A 453 -17.23 -24.29 3.83
CA ASP A 453 -16.54 -24.62 5.08
C ASP A 453 -17.52 -24.41 6.25
N LEU A 454 -18.27 -25.46 6.57
CA LEU A 454 -19.31 -25.43 7.60
C LEU A 454 -18.77 -25.07 9.00
N PRO A 455 -17.61 -25.57 9.45
CA PRO A 455 -17.04 -25.16 10.74
C PRO A 455 -16.83 -23.65 10.83
N THR A 456 -16.18 -23.05 9.84
CA THR A 456 -15.95 -21.59 9.79
C THR A 456 -17.28 -20.84 9.68
N TYR A 457 -18.21 -21.31 8.87
CA TYR A 457 -19.52 -20.69 8.73
C TYR A 457 -20.34 -20.72 10.04
N TYR A 458 -20.36 -21.85 10.74
CA TYR A 458 -21.06 -21.94 12.03
C TYR A 458 -20.40 -21.07 13.10
N THR A 459 -19.06 -21.00 13.14
CA THR A 459 -18.34 -20.08 14.03
C THR A 459 -18.77 -18.63 13.76
N PHE A 460 -18.78 -18.22 12.50
CA PHE A 460 -19.27 -16.91 12.08
C PHE A 460 -20.70 -16.63 12.58
N ARG A 461 -21.61 -17.57 12.36
CA ARG A 461 -23.02 -17.45 12.76
C ARG A 461 -23.18 -17.37 14.28
N CYS A 462 -22.48 -18.21 15.01
CA CYS A 462 -22.54 -18.24 16.48
C CYS A 462 -22.02 -16.94 17.09
N VAL A 463 -20.83 -16.47 16.67
CA VAL A 463 -20.28 -15.22 17.18
C VAL A 463 -21.19 -14.05 16.85
N ASN A 464 -21.67 -13.96 15.60
CA ASN A 464 -22.59 -12.90 15.18
C ASN A 464 -23.87 -12.85 16.05
N ARG A 465 -24.39 -14.02 16.39
CA ARG A 465 -25.57 -14.15 17.26
C ARG A 465 -25.27 -13.75 18.70
N ILE A 466 -24.13 -14.16 19.24
CA ILE A 466 -23.71 -13.88 20.62
C ILE A 466 -23.52 -12.37 20.84
N ILE A 467 -22.88 -11.68 19.90
CA ILE A 467 -22.64 -10.23 19.99
C ILE A 467 -23.86 -9.40 19.58
N GLY A 468 -24.95 -10.01 19.15
CA GLY A 468 -26.16 -9.32 18.73
C GLY A 468 -25.96 -8.41 17.52
N ASN A 469 -25.03 -8.75 16.62
CA ASN A 469 -24.73 -7.93 15.46
C ASN A 469 -25.91 -7.99 14.47
N VAL A 470 -26.51 -6.84 14.21
CA VAL A 470 -27.64 -6.70 13.28
C VAL A 470 -27.21 -6.17 11.91
N ASP A 471 -26.01 -5.60 11.80
CA ASP A 471 -25.48 -4.99 10.59
C ASP A 471 -24.78 -6.03 9.67
N ILE A 472 -24.21 -7.08 10.26
CA ILE A 472 -23.65 -8.20 9.51
C ILE A 472 -24.66 -9.35 9.45
N ARG A 473 -25.16 -9.63 8.26
CA ARG A 473 -26.10 -10.73 7.98
C ARG A 473 -25.86 -11.27 6.58
N GLU A 474 -26.46 -12.41 6.27
CA GLU A 474 -26.40 -12.97 4.92
C GLU A 474 -26.90 -11.95 3.89
N GLY A 475 -26.09 -11.71 2.86
CA GLY A 475 -26.38 -10.73 1.83
C GLY A 475 -26.13 -9.26 2.20
N LEU A 476 -25.57 -8.99 3.37
CA LEU A 476 -25.20 -7.62 3.80
C LEU A 476 -23.94 -7.63 4.66
N ASN A 477 -22.98 -6.79 4.30
CA ASN A 477 -21.71 -6.57 5.02
C ASN A 477 -20.89 -7.84 5.32
N THR A 478 -21.13 -8.94 4.60
CA THR A 478 -20.46 -10.22 4.78
C THR A 478 -19.38 -10.37 3.73
N VAL A 479 -18.27 -10.99 4.09
CA VAL A 479 -17.18 -11.32 3.18
C VAL A 479 -17.14 -12.83 2.97
N PHE A 480 -17.11 -13.24 1.72
CA PHE A 480 -16.89 -14.63 1.32
C PHE A 480 -15.55 -14.76 0.63
N TYR A 481 -14.83 -15.79 0.98
CA TYR A 481 -13.57 -16.18 0.38
C TYR A 481 -13.73 -17.53 -0.27
N GLN A 482 -13.37 -17.63 -1.56
CA GLN A 482 -13.29 -18.92 -2.23
C GLN A 482 -11.86 -19.45 -2.18
N HIS A 483 -11.70 -20.56 -1.48
CA HIS A 483 -10.45 -21.31 -1.46
C HIS A 483 -10.16 -21.89 -2.86
N PRO A 484 -8.89 -22.09 -3.28
CA PRO A 484 -8.56 -22.70 -4.58
C PRO A 484 -9.13 -24.09 -4.84
N ASP A 485 -9.54 -24.82 -3.80
CA ASP A 485 -10.24 -26.11 -3.94
C ASP A 485 -11.73 -25.98 -4.33
N GLY A 486 -12.24 -24.74 -4.42
CA GLY A 486 -13.61 -24.42 -4.82
C GLY A 486 -14.58 -24.19 -3.67
N ARG A 487 -14.22 -24.50 -2.42
CA ARG A 487 -15.07 -24.26 -1.24
C ARG A 487 -15.04 -22.80 -0.79
N TRP A 488 -16.13 -22.39 -0.18
CA TRP A 488 -16.33 -21.04 0.34
C TRP A 488 -16.23 -20.99 1.85
#